data_921f29506803678f3903893fbb594abd
#
_entry.id   921f29506803678f3903893fbb594abd
#
_cell.length_a   1.000
_cell.length_b   1.000
_cell.length_c   1.000
_cell.angle_alpha   90.00
_cell.angle_beta   90.00
_cell.angle_gamma   90.00
#
_symmetry.space_group_name_H-M   'P 1'
#
loop_
_entity.id
_entity.type
_entity.pdbx_description
1 polymer ?
#
loop_
_entity_poly.entity_id
_entity_poly.type
_entity_poly.pdbx_seq_one_letter_code
_entity_poly.pdbx_strand_id
1 'polypeptide(L)'
;TIKDIYFRDWKILGAEYLVIGSLILSGDFYEITYSLLEVHSSRLVFTKIAKGSKRQLRDLSHHISDEVYEAITGIEGAFSTKVAYVTSLKSNNKTLYKLMISDVDGARERLILESNHPIMSPSWSPDAKELVYVSFETGRPAVFRQNLANANRKQLTNFRGLNGAPSWSPDGKKLALVLSKDGNPEIYTFDLRKEKFIRHTNHFAIDTEPNWAPDSKSLVFTSDRGGSPQIYRLTLKNGEVQ
;
A
#
# COMPACT_ATOMS: atom_id res chain seq x y z
N THR A 1 19.13 -33.37 -1.12
CA THR A 1 17.76 -33.72 -1.58
C THR A 1 16.83 -33.84 -0.38
N ILE A 2 15.50 -33.92 -0.58
CA ILE A 2 14.52 -34.13 0.51
C ILE A 2 14.83 -35.41 1.29
N LYS A 3 15.43 -36.40 0.65
CA LYS A 3 15.84 -37.71 1.25
C LYS A 3 16.99 -37.59 2.26
N ASP A 4 17.74 -36.48 2.22
CA ASP A 4 18.91 -36.22 3.07
C ASP A 4 18.55 -35.40 4.32
N ILE A 5 17.25 -35.15 4.56
CA ILE A 5 16.80 -34.31 5.69
C ILE A 5 16.57 -35.21 6.91
N TYR A 6 17.32 -34.93 7.96
CA TYR A 6 17.13 -35.55 9.27
C TYR A 6 16.12 -34.74 10.10
N PHE A 7 14.82 -34.97 9.90
CA PHE A 7 13.74 -34.23 10.57
C PHE A 7 13.86 -34.21 12.10
N ARG A 8 14.45 -35.26 12.69
CA ARG A 8 14.69 -35.32 14.14
C ARG A 8 15.51 -34.12 14.64
N ASP A 9 16.55 -33.76 13.90
CA ASP A 9 17.47 -32.71 14.32
C ASP A 9 16.77 -31.32 14.24
N TRP A 10 15.96 -31.11 13.24
CA TRP A 10 15.12 -29.92 13.11
C TRP A 10 14.03 -29.82 14.18
N LYS A 11 13.45 -30.96 14.60
CA LYS A 11 12.51 -31.04 15.75
C LYS A 11 13.19 -30.63 17.06
N ILE A 12 14.42 -31.07 17.29
CA ILE A 12 15.21 -30.69 18.49
C ILE A 12 15.48 -29.18 18.52
N LEU A 13 15.70 -28.56 17.33
CA LEU A 13 15.88 -27.11 17.19
C LEU A 13 14.57 -26.31 17.31
N GLY A 14 13.42 -26.98 17.46
CA GLY A 14 12.13 -26.34 17.58
C GLY A 14 11.58 -25.78 16.26
N ALA A 15 12.11 -26.21 15.11
CA ALA A 15 11.59 -25.77 13.81
C ALA A 15 10.24 -26.45 13.52
N GLU A 16 9.25 -25.67 13.16
CA GLU A 16 7.92 -26.16 12.73
C GLU A 16 7.89 -26.46 11.23
N TYR A 17 8.54 -25.59 10.45
CA TYR A 17 8.65 -25.69 9.00
C TYR A 17 10.10 -25.57 8.54
N LEU A 18 10.39 -26.16 7.39
CA LEU A 18 11.68 -26.10 6.74
C LEU A 18 11.50 -25.78 5.26
N VAL A 19 12.19 -24.74 4.78
CA VAL A 19 12.29 -24.42 3.36
C VAL A 19 13.65 -24.87 2.87
N ILE A 20 13.65 -25.71 1.84
CA ILE A 20 14.87 -26.15 1.16
C ILE A 20 14.76 -25.82 -0.32
N GLY A 21 15.87 -25.58 -0.96
CA GLY A 21 15.89 -25.29 -2.38
C GLY A 21 17.21 -25.57 -3.07
N SER A 22 17.16 -25.54 -4.39
CA SER A 22 18.32 -25.53 -5.26
C SER A 22 18.23 -24.40 -6.26
N LEU A 23 19.35 -23.79 -6.57
CA LEU A 23 19.47 -22.71 -7.54
C LEU A 23 20.34 -23.20 -8.69
N ILE A 24 19.81 -23.14 -9.90
CA ILE A 24 20.53 -23.41 -11.14
C ILE A 24 20.62 -22.14 -11.94
N LEU A 25 21.84 -21.78 -12.36
CA LEU A 25 22.10 -20.67 -13.27
C LEU A 25 22.28 -21.20 -14.68
N SER A 26 21.42 -20.79 -15.61
CA SER A 26 21.51 -21.10 -17.04
C SER A 26 21.58 -19.79 -17.85
N GLY A 27 22.79 -19.42 -18.29
CA GLY A 27 23.04 -18.13 -18.92
C GLY A 27 22.71 -16.97 -17.97
N ASP A 28 21.75 -16.16 -18.35
CA ASP A 28 21.27 -15.00 -17.55
C ASP A 28 20.01 -15.27 -16.73
N PHE A 29 19.57 -16.53 -16.66
CA PHE A 29 18.37 -16.91 -15.94
C PHE A 29 18.70 -17.82 -14.75
N TYR A 30 17.99 -17.57 -13.67
CA TYR A 30 17.91 -18.47 -12.53
C TYR A 30 16.68 -19.36 -12.63
N GLU A 31 16.86 -20.63 -12.28
CA GLU A 31 15.79 -21.56 -11.96
C GLU A 31 15.96 -21.98 -10.50
N ILE A 32 14.95 -21.65 -9.68
CA ILE A 32 14.94 -21.94 -8.25
C ILE A 32 13.86 -22.99 -8.00
N THR A 33 14.29 -24.21 -7.66
CA THR A 33 13.37 -25.23 -7.14
C THR A 33 13.36 -25.12 -5.63
N TYR A 34 12.19 -25.00 -5.01
CA TYR A 34 12.06 -24.87 -3.56
C TYR A 34 10.90 -25.73 -3.04
N SER A 35 11.07 -26.26 -1.84
CA SER A 35 10.11 -27.11 -1.16
C SER A 35 9.87 -26.64 0.24
N LEU A 36 8.61 -26.62 0.66
CA LEU A 36 8.19 -26.40 2.04
C LEU A 36 7.85 -27.74 2.67
N LEU A 37 8.43 -28.00 3.84
CA LEU A 37 8.22 -29.21 4.61
C LEU A 37 7.72 -28.85 6.01
N GLU A 38 6.76 -29.60 6.51
CA GLU A 38 6.30 -29.57 7.89
C GLU A 38 7.14 -30.54 8.71
N VAL A 39 7.87 -30.02 9.71
CA VAL A 39 8.90 -30.78 10.42
C VAL A 39 8.28 -31.83 11.34
N HIS A 40 7.20 -31.50 12.06
CA HIS A 40 6.61 -32.43 13.03
C HIS A 40 6.02 -33.69 12.38
N SER A 41 5.30 -33.52 11.27
CA SER A 41 4.70 -34.64 10.52
C SER A 41 5.66 -35.25 9.50
N SER A 42 6.85 -34.64 9.28
CA SER A 42 7.80 -35.00 8.24
C SER A 42 7.16 -35.00 6.83
N ARG A 43 6.20 -34.11 6.60
CA ARG A 43 5.38 -34.05 5.39
C ARG A 43 5.88 -32.97 4.44
N LEU A 44 5.96 -33.32 3.15
CA LEU A 44 6.11 -32.30 2.09
C LEU A 44 4.79 -31.55 1.91
N VAL A 45 4.82 -30.22 2.08
CA VAL A 45 3.66 -29.36 1.84
C VAL A 45 3.54 -29.08 0.34
N PHE A 46 4.62 -28.57 -0.28
CA PHE A 46 4.70 -28.39 -1.73
C PHE A 46 6.16 -28.42 -2.22
N THR A 47 6.32 -28.60 -3.53
CA THR A 47 7.53 -28.27 -4.29
C THR A 47 7.11 -27.41 -5.48
N LYS A 48 7.80 -26.28 -5.67
CA LYS A 48 7.55 -25.34 -6.78
C LYS A 48 8.85 -24.93 -7.46
N ILE A 49 8.71 -24.31 -8.64
CA ILE A 49 9.83 -23.81 -9.42
C ILE A 49 9.54 -22.35 -9.77
N ALA A 50 10.46 -21.45 -9.41
CA ALA A 50 10.45 -20.06 -9.82
C ALA A 50 11.58 -19.81 -10.84
N LYS A 51 11.29 -19.05 -11.91
CA LYS A 51 12.26 -18.74 -12.97
C LYS A 51 12.28 -17.24 -13.23
N GLY A 52 13.46 -16.68 -13.43
CA GLY A 52 13.62 -15.29 -13.79
C GLY A 52 15.06 -14.92 -14.10
N SER A 53 15.27 -13.72 -14.67
CA SER A 53 16.60 -13.21 -14.95
C SER A 53 17.39 -12.88 -13.69
N LYS A 54 18.70 -12.71 -13.83
CA LYS A 54 19.58 -12.25 -12.73
C LYS A 54 19.09 -10.95 -12.09
N ARG A 55 18.48 -10.06 -12.88
CA ARG A 55 17.93 -8.78 -12.38
C ARG A 55 16.68 -8.95 -11.51
N GLN A 56 15.97 -10.07 -11.67
CA GLN A 56 14.72 -10.39 -10.95
C GLN A 56 14.95 -11.28 -9.72
N LEU A 57 16.20 -11.61 -9.38
CA LEU A 57 16.48 -12.54 -8.27
C LEU A 57 15.79 -12.10 -6.96
N ARG A 58 15.80 -10.79 -6.68
CA ARG A 58 15.13 -10.25 -5.50
C ARG A 58 13.60 -10.41 -5.57
N ASP A 59 13.01 -10.13 -6.73
CA ASP A 59 11.55 -10.30 -6.92
C ASP A 59 11.16 -11.77 -6.80
N LEU A 60 11.99 -12.70 -7.31
CA LEU A 60 11.80 -14.14 -7.11
C LEU A 60 11.86 -14.53 -5.64
N SER A 61 12.84 -13.99 -4.89
CA SER A 61 12.98 -14.28 -3.45
C SER A 61 11.76 -13.80 -2.66
N HIS A 62 11.25 -12.60 -2.95
CA HIS A 62 10.05 -12.08 -2.32
C HIS A 62 8.82 -12.91 -2.67
N HIS A 63 8.66 -13.29 -3.94
CA HIS A 63 7.55 -14.16 -4.38
C HIS A 63 7.59 -15.54 -3.68
N ILE A 64 8.76 -16.15 -3.55
CA ILE A 64 8.93 -17.41 -2.81
C ILE A 64 8.53 -17.20 -1.33
N SER A 65 8.93 -16.07 -0.74
CA SER A 65 8.57 -15.75 0.65
C SER A 65 7.05 -15.57 0.82
N ASP A 66 6.38 -14.92 -0.13
CA ASP A 66 4.91 -14.76 -0.13
C ASP A 66 4.22 -16.12 -0.17
N GLU A 67 4.62 -17.03 -1.08
CA GLU A 67 4.03 -18.36 -1.21
C GLU A 67 4.26 -19.23 0.02
N VAL A 68 5.46 -19.17 0.61
CA VAL A 68 5.78 -19.89 1.85
C VAL A 68 4.95 -19.37 3.00
N TYR A 69 4.84 -18.05 3.14
CA TYR A 69 4.06 -17.41 4.20
C TYR A 69 2.57 -17.77 4.11
N GLU A 70 2.00 -17.69 2.90
CA GLU A 70 0.60 -18.04 2.65
C GLU A 70 0.33 -19.52 2.96
N ALA A 71 1.23 -20.42 2.56
CA ALA A 71 1.08 -21.85 2.84
C ALA A 71 1.14 -22.20 4.34
N ILE A 72 1.87 -21.40 5.15
CA ILE A 72 1.99 -21.61 6.59
C ILE A 72 0.81 -20.99 7.34
N THR A 73 0.39 -19.77 6.93
CA THR A 73 -0.55 -18.95 7.71
C THR A 73 -1.96 -18.91 7.14
N GLY A 74 -2.14 -19.28 5.86
CA GLY A 74 -3.39 -19.05 5.12
C GLY A 74 -3.66 -17.59 4.75
N ILE A 75 -2.69 -16.70 4.98
CA ILE A 75 -2.77 -15.26 4.70
C ILE A 75 -1.80 -14.93 3.56
N GLU A 76 -2.25 -14.17 2.57
CA GLU A 76 -1.40 -13.72 1.48
C GLU A 76 -0.17 -12.96 2.00
N GLY A 77 1.02 -13.29 1.46
CA GLY A 77 2.26 -12.64 1.83
C GLY A 77 2.35 -11.19 1.33
N ALA A 78 3.16 -10.37 1.98
CA ALA A 78 3.37 -8.97 1.62
C ALA A 78 4.82 -8.65 1.21
N PHE A 79 5.68 -9.65 1.03
CA PHE A 79 7.10 -9.45 0.72
C PHE A 79 7.33 -8.85 -0.66
N SER A 80 6.46 -9.13 -1.63
CA SER A 80 6.50 -8.54 -2.98
C SER A 80 5.89 -7.14 -3.06
N THR A 81 5.38 -6.61 -1.95
CA THR A 81 4.72 -5.29 -1.93
C THR A 81 5.73 -4.15 -1.85
N LYS A 82 5.24 -2.93 -2.09
CA LYS A 82 6.02 -1.70 -2.02
C LYS A 82 5.41 -0.73 -1.01
N VAL A 83 6.28 0.08 -0.42
CA VAL A 83 5.90 1.14 0.51
C VAL A 83 6.10 2.49 -0.15
N ALA A 84 5.11 3.37 -0.08
CA ALA A 84 5.25 4.80 -0.36
C ALA A 84 5.32 5.55 0.97
N TYR A 85 6.32 6.41 1.12
CA TYR A 85 6.55 7.14 2.36
C TYR A 85 7.12 8.54 2.08
N VAL A 86 7.01 9.41 3.07
CA VAL A 86 7.58 10.75 3.00
C VAL A 86 8.67 10.88 4.03
N THR A 87 9.83 11.36 3.61
CA THR A 87 10.92 11.77 4.49
C THR A 87 10.99 13.30 4.55
N SER A 88 11.45 13.84 5.68
CA SER A 88 11.74 15.26 5.82
C SER A 88 13.14 15.44 6.41
N LEU A 89 13.91 16.33 5.79
CA LEU A 89 15.24 16.71 6.25
C LEU A 89 15.26 18.20 6.52
N LYS A 90 15.50 18.60 7.75
CA LYS A 90 15.65 20.00 8.15
C LYS A 90 17.13 20.38 8.10
N SER A 91 17.47 21.41 7.32
CA SER A 91 18.81 22.01 7.25
C SER A 91 18.71 23.51 7.08
N ASN A 92 19.47 24.27 7.87
CA ASN A 92 19.59 25.75 7.78
C ASN A 92 18.23 26.47 7.62
N ASN A 93 17.28 26.21 8.50
CA ASN A 93 15.91 26.75 8.50
C ASN A 93 15.05 26.38 7.27
N LYS A 94 15.50 25.47 6.43
CA LYS A 94 14.69 24.92 5.33
C LYS A 94 14.39 23.46 5.63
N THR A 95 13.20 23.02 5.27
CA THR A 95 12.81 21.61 5.33
C THR A 95 12.61 21.11 3.91
N LEU A 96 13.32 20.03 3.57
CA LEU A 96 13.18 19.35 2.31
C LEU A 96 12.34 18.10 2.53
N TYR A 97 11.26 17.96 1.78
CA TYR A 97 10.36 16.80 1.80
C TYR A 97 10.60 15.94 0.57
N LYS A 98 10.64 14.62 0.75
CA LYS A 98 10.80 13.67 -0.34
C LYS A 98 9.71 12.61 -0.26
N LEU A 99 8.94 12.47 -1.33
CA LEU A 99 8.07 11.31 -1.53
C LEU A 99 8.91 10.20 -2.15
N MET A 100 8.99 9.09 -1.46
CA MET A 100 9.81 7.93 -1.80
C MET A 100 8.94 6.70 -1.97
N ILE A 101 9.42 5.75 -2.77
CA ILE A 101 8.94 4.38 -2.77
C ILE A 101 10.11 3.43 -2.60
N SER A 102 9.86 2.29 -1.96
CA SER A 102 10.83 1.20 -1.82
C SER A 102 10.13 -0.15 -1.84
N ASP A 103 10.88 -1.23 -1.87
CA ASP A 103 10.37 -2.53 -1.45
C ASP A 103 10.00 -2.49 0.03
N VAL A 104 9.17 -3.43 0.47
CA VAL A 104 8.69 -3.49 1.87
C VAL A 104 9.83 -3.57 2.90
N ASP A 105 10.97 -4.14 2.50
CA ASP A 105 12.18 -4.26 3.33
C ASP A 105 13.14 -3.07 3.21
N GLY A 106 12.72 -1.98 2.57
CA GLY A 106 13.48 -0.74 2.41
C GLY A 106 14.47 -0.72 1.25
N ALA A 107 14.63 -1.82 0.50
CA ALA A 107 15.53 -1.82 -0.64
C ALA A 107 14.94 -1.13 -1.89
N ARG A 108 15.78 -0.85 -2.88
CA ARG A 108 15.43 -0.24 -4.16
C ARG A 108 14.66 1.07 -4.01
N GLU A 109 15.11 1.91 -3.09
CA GLU A 109 14.54 3.24 -2.90
C GLU A 109 14.53 4.05 -4.19
N ARG A 110 13.42 4.72 -4.47
CA ARG A 110 13.26 5.61 -5.62
C ARG A 110 12.60 6.91 -5.18
N LEU A 111 13.23 8.02 -5.51
CA LEU A 111 12.66 9.36 -5.35
C LEU A 111 11.54 9.57 -6.38
N ILE A 112 10.36 9.96 -5.91
CA ILE A 112 9.19 10.27 -6.75
C ILE A 112 8.99 11.76 -6.88
N LEU A 113 9.14 12.49 -5.77
CA LEU A 113 9.00 13.95 -5.73
C LEU A 113 9.87 14.53 -4.62
N GLU A 114 10.51 15.64 -4.90
CA GLU A 114 11.22 16.47 -3.93
C GLU A 114 10.57 17.86 -3.88
N SER A 115 10.37 18.40 -2.67
CA SER A 115 9.69 19.68 -2.47
C SER A 115 10.19 20.39 -1.22
N ASN A 116 10.25 21.72 -1.27
CA ASN A 116 10.44 22.57 -0.08
C ASN A 116 9.13 22.78 0.72
N HIS A 117 8.04 22.24 0.24
CA HIS A 117 6.72 22.31 0.88
C HIS A 117 6.30 20.92 1.37
N PRO A 118 5.50 20.82 2.44
CA PRO A 118 5.04 19.53 2.96
C PRO A 118 4.38 18.65 1.89
N ILE A 119 4.68 17.36 1.96
CA ILE A 119 4.01 16.29 1.24
C ILE A 119 3.44 15.35 2.28
N MET A 120 2.19 14.88 2.11
CA MET A 120 1.48 14.08 3.11
C MET A 120 0.57 13.06 2.45
N SER A 121 0.17 12.04 3.22
CA SER A 121 -0.89 11.07 2.91
C SER A 121 -0.75 10.43 1.52
N PRO A 122 0.39 9.81 1.17
CA PRO A 122 0.50 9.07 -0.07
C PRO A 122 -0.40 7.83 -0.04
N SER A 123 -1.08 7.56 -1.16
CA SER A 123 -1.93 6.39 -1.34
C SER A 123 -1.71 5.79 -2.72
N TRP A 124 -1.57 4.46 -2.78
CA TRP A 124 -1.35 3.70 -4.00
C TRP A 124 -2.64 3.50 -4.79
N SER A 125 -2.54 3.59 -6.13
CA SER A 125 -3.56 2.99 -6.99
C SER A 125 -3.55 1.46 -6.86
N PRO A 126 -4.70 0.77 -7.00
CA PRO A 126 -4.78 -0.70 -6.86
C PRO A 126 -3.86 -1.47 -7.81
N ASP A 127 -3.54 -0.91 -8.98
CA ASP A 127 -2.63 -1.48 -9.97
C ASP A 127 -1.15 -1.10 -9.75
N ALA A 128 -0.85 -0.40 -8.66
CA ALA A 128 0.48 0.09 -8.27
C ALA A 128 1.21 0.95 -9.33
N LYS A 129 0.47 1.57 -10.26
CA LYS A 129 1.06 2.41 -11.32
C LYS A 129 1.06 3.89 -10.98
N GLU A 130 0.24 4.30 -10.01
CA GLU A 130 0.06 5.69 -9.67
C GLU A 130 0.03 5.89 -8.15
N LEU A 131 0.37 7.11 -7.75
CA LEU A 131 0.18 7.60 -6.39
C LEU A 131 -0.75 8.80 -6.41
N VAL A 132 -1.58 8.94 -5.37
CA VAL A 132 -2.17 10.21 -4.96
C VAL A 132 -1.55 10.64 -3.65
N TYR A 133 -1.40 11.94 -3.46
CA TYR A 133 -0.83 12.51 -2.24
C TYR A 133 -1.26 13.96 -2.10
N VAL A 134 -1.07 14.52 -0.91
CA VAL A 134 -1.26 15.95 -0.64
C VAL A 134 0.08 16.67 -0.80
N SER A 135 0.09 17.81 -1.50
CA SER A 135 1.24 18.71 -1.58
C SER A 135 0.82 20.14 -1.27
N PHE A 136 1.69 20.88 -0.59
CA PHE A 136 1.52 22.29 -0.26
C PHE A 136 2.25 23.24 -1.22
N GLU A 137 2.76 22.74 -2.34
CA GLU A 137 3.54 23.51 -3.32
C GLU A 137 2.80 24.70 -3.92
N THR A 138 1.46 24.69 -3.88
CA THR A 138 0.61 25.79 -4.35
C THR A 138 0.28 26.82 -3.26
N GLY A 139 0.97 26.76 -2.11
CA GLY A 139 0.73 27.63 -0.94
C GLY A 139 -0.41 27.16 -0.02
N ARG A 140 -1.13 26.12 -0.39
CA ARG A 140 -2.19 25.47 0.40
C ARG A 140 -2.26 23.98 0.06
N PRO A 141 -2.88 23.13 0.92
CA PRO A 141 -2.98 21.71 0.64
C PRO A 141 -3.81 21.47 -0.64
N ALA A 142 -3.28 20.65 -1.52
CA ALA A 142 -3.98 20.18 -2.71
C ALA A 142 -3.66 18.70 -2.96
N VAL A 143 -4.63 17.94 -3.47
CA VAL A 143 -4.43 16.55 -3.84
C VAL A 143 -3.88 16.48 -5.26
N PHE A 144 -2.79 15.74 -5.42
CA PHE A 144 -2.15 15.45 -6.70
C PHE A 144 -2.23 13.96 -7.00
N ARG A 145 -2.38 13.64 -8.28
CA ARG A 145 -2.23 12.30 -8.85
C ARG A 145 -0.98 12.27 -9.70
N GLN A 146 -0.14 11.25 -9.54
CA GLN A 146 1.12 11.11 -10.28
C GLN A 146 1.27 9.70 -10.84
N ASN A 147 1.58 9.60 -12.13
CA ASN A 147 1.94 8.36 -12.79
C ASN A 147 3.42 8.04 -12.54
N LEU A 148 3.73 6.80 -12.12
CA LEU A 148 5.07 6.41 -11.71
C LEU A 148 6.00 6.03 -12.88
N ALA A 149 5.45 5.74 -14.05
CA ALA A 149 6.24 5.37 -15.22
C ALA A 149 6.78 6.60 -15.97
N ASN A 150 5.98 7.67 -16.10
CA ASN A 150 6.33 8.86 -16.87
C ASN A 150 6.40 10.14 -16.04
N ALA A 151 6.20 10.04 -14.72
CA ALA A 151 6.20 11.15 -13.77
C ALA A 151 5.15 12.25 -14.05
N ASN A 152 4.17 12.01 -14.93
CA ASN A 152 3.10 12.95 -15.20
C ASN A 152 2.27 13.18 -13.94
N ARG A 153 2.05 14.46 -13.60
CA ARG A 153 1.32 14.90 -12.42
C ARG A 153 0.09 15.70 -12.82
N LYS A 154 -1.03 15.48 -12.10
CA LYS A 154 -2.25 16.26 -12.25
C LYS A 154 -2.72 16.70 -10.87
N GLN A 155 -2.95 17.99 -10.69
CA GLN A 155 -3.63 18.53 -9.52
C GLN A 155 -5.13 18.21 -9.64
N LEU A 156 -5.69 17.52 -8.63
CA LEU A 156 -7.09 17.11 -8.62
C LEU A 156 -7.98 18.08 -7.83
N THR A 157 -7.43 18.74 -6.80
CA THR A 157 -8.18 19.67 -5.97
C THR A 157 -7.50 21.02 -5.89
N ASN A 158 -8.31 22.10 -5.78
CA ASN A 158 -7.84 23.46 -5.57
C ASN A 158 -8.88 24.28 -4.78
N PHE A 159 -9.56 23.66 -3.83
CA PHE A 159 -10.58 24.35 -3.03
C PHE A 159 -9.94 25.12 -1.88
N ARG A 160 -10.65 26.15 -1.36
CA ARG A 160 -10.28 26.79 -0.11
C ARG A 160 -10.40 25.81 1.05
N GLY A 161 -9.55 25.97 2.06
CA GLY A 161 -9.53 25.11 3.24
C GLY A 161 -8.81 23.79 3.02
N LEU A 162 -9.26 22.75 3.72
CA LEU A 162 -8.64 21.43 3.70
C LEU A 162 -8.94 20.71 2.38
N ASN A 163 -7.89 20.12 1.80
CA ASN A 163 -7.92 19.18 0.70
C ASN A 163 -6.95 18.07 1.07
N GLY A 164 -7.43 16.93 1.52
CA GLY A 164 -6.54 15.96 2.16
C GLY A 164 -7.03 14.53 2.19
N ALA A 165 -6.20 13.68 2.83
CA ALA A 165 -6.46 12.28 3.10
C ALA A 165 -7.02 11.49 1.90
N PRO A 166 -6.37 11.53 0.71
CA PRO A 166 -6.84 10.80 -0.45
C PRO A 166 -6.63 9.30 -0.28
N SER A 167 -7.66 8.51 -0.61
CA SER A 167 -7.63 7.04 -0.59
C SER A 167 -8.24 6.49 -1.88
N TRP A 168 -7.55 5.55 -2.54
CA TRP A 168 -8.04 4.90 -3.75
C TRP A 168 -9.11 3.86 -3.45
N SER A 169 -10.16 3.84 -4.28
CA SER A 169 -11.10 2.72 -4.25
C SER A 169 -10.43 1.44 -4.77
N PRO A 170 -10.72 0.25 -4.19
CA PRO A 170 -10.18 -1.03 -4.66
C PRO A 170 -10.41 -1.31 -6.15
N ASP A 171 -11.51 -0.81 -6.73
CA ASP A 171 -11.82 -0.93 -8.16
C ASP A 171 -11.07 0.08 -9.05
N GLY A 172 -10.27 0.98 -8.47
CA GLY A 172 -9.45 1.98 -9.16
C GLY A 172 -10.23 3.12 -9.82
N LYS A 173 -11.56 3.23 -9.60
CA LYS A 173 -12.41 4.19 -10.33
C LYS A 173 -12.59 5.51 -9.60
N LYS A 174 -12.39 5.53 -8.28
CA LYS A 174 -12.67 6.68 -7.43
C LYS A 174 -11.57 6.93 -6.43
N LEU A 175 -11.53 8.14 -5.93
CA LEU A 175 -10.82 8.51 -4.71
C LEU A 175 -11.85 8.90 -3.65
N ALA A 176 -11.63 8.48 -2.40
CA ALA A 176 -12.22 9.13 -1.24
C ALA A 176 -11.24 10.18 -0.75
N LEU A 177 -11.73 11.31 -0.24
CA LEU A 177 -10.89 12.40 0.24
C LEU A 177 -11.68 13.33 1.16
N VAL A 178 -10.97 14.21 1.87
CA VAL A 178 -11.55 15.20 2.76
C VAL A 178 -11.48 16.56 2.12
N LEU A 179 -12.61 17.28 2.10
CA LEU A 179 -12.68 18.69 1.70
C LEU A 179 -13.44 19.49 2.74
N SER A 180 -12.97 20.70 3.05
CA SER A 180 -13.71 21.66 3.89
C SER A 180 -14.29 22.83 3.09
N LYS A 181 -14.46 22.68 1.79
CA LYS A 181 -14.93 23.75 0.87
C LYS A 181 -16.36 24.24 1.17
N ASP A 182 -17.18 23.42 1.82
CA ASP A 182 -18.57 23.73 2.14
C ASP A 182 -18.78 24.00 3.66
N GLY A 183 -17.69 24.35 4.39
CA GLY A 183 -17.74 24.71 5.80
C GLY A 183 -16.69 23.99 6.63
N ASN A 184 -17.02 22.81 7.18
CA ASN A 184 -16.12 21.96 7.92
C ASN A 184 -15.57 20.77 7.09
N PRO A 185 -14.60 20.01 7.59
CA PRO A 185 -14.08 18.82 6.92
C PRO A 185 -15.14 17.73 6.79
N GLU A 186 -15.33 17.27 5.57
CA GLU A 186 -16.34 16.28 5.19
C GLU A 186 -15.78 15.26 4.20
N ILE A 187 -16.40 14.10 4.14
CA ILE A 187 -16.00 13.02 3.23
C ILE A 187 -16.63 13.23 1.85
N TYR A 188 -15.77 13.20 0.85
CA TYR A 188 -16.13 13.27 -0.56
C TYR A 188 -15.58 12.06 -1.31
N THR A 189 -16.24 11.71 -2.42
CA THR A 189 -15.63 10.88 -3.45
C THR A 189 -15.41 11.69 -4.73
N PHE A 190 -14.34 11.37 -5.43
CA PHE A 190 -14.00 11.91 -6.74
C PHE A 190 -14.00 10.78 -7.77
N ASP A 191 -14.88 10.87 -8.79
CA ASP A 191 -14.91 9.94 -9.92
C ASP A 191 -13.80 10.32 -10.90
N LEU A 192 -12.82 9.44 -11.09
CA LEU A 192 -11.62 9.71 -11.90
C LEU A 192 -11.90 9.84 -13.39
N ARG A 193 -12.98 9.23 -13.89
CA ARG A 193 -13.37 9.32 -15.29
C ARG A 193 -14.25 10.53 -15.60
N LYS A 194 -15.21 10.81 -14.69
CA LYS A 194 -16.18 11.91 -14.86
C LYS A 194 -15.63 13.23 -14.32
N GLU A 195 -14.53 13.20 -13.58
CA GLU A 195 -13.93 14.34 -12.87
C GLU A 195 -14.95 15.09 -11.97
N LYS A 196 -15.81 14.33 -11.28
CA LYS A 196 -16.89 14.85 -10.46
C LYS A 196 -16.73 14.50 -9.00
N PHE A 197 -16.90 15.50 -8.13
CA PHE A 197 -16.96 15.32 -6.67
C PHE A 197 -18.39 15.06 -6.22
N ILE A 198 -18.54 14.15 -5.24
CA ILE A 198 -19.80 13.88 -4.54
C ILE A 198 -19.50 13.99 -3.04
N ARG A 199 -20.24 14.85 -2.33
CA ARG A 199 -20.21 14.96 -0.86
C ARG A 199 -21.05 13.84 -0.27
N HIS A 200 -20.53 13.14 0.74
CA HIS A 200 -21.19 12.01 1.39
C HIS A 200 -21.55 12.27 2.85
N THR A 201 -20.82 13.16 3.52
CA THR A 201 -21.17 13.56 4.88
C THR A 201 -21.54 15.05 4.95
N ASN A 202 -22.42 15.37 5.87
CA ASN A 202 -22.87 16.75 6.16
C ASN A 202 -23.21 16.82 7.65
N HIS A 203 -22.19 17.07 8.47
CA HIS A 203 -22.30 17.11 9.91
C HIS A 203 -21.45 18.24 10.48
N PHE A 204 -21.77 18.75 11.68
CA PHE A 204 -20.94 19.79 12.33
C PHE A 204 -19.62 19.25 12.89
N ALA A 205 -19.50 17.93 13.06
CA ALA A 205 -18.29 17.24 13.49
C ALA A 205 -17.25 17.22 12.37
N ILE A 206 -16.00 17.00 12.73
CA ILE A 206 -14.87 16.83 11.80
C ILE A 206 -14.88 15.39 11.29
N ASP A 207 -15.13 15.21 10.00
CA ASP A 207 -15.06 13.92 9.31
C ASP A 207 -13.77 13.86 8.47
N THR A 208 -12.90 12.87 8.74
CA THR A 208 -11.56 12.79 8.15
C THR A 208 -11.06 11.35 7.94
N GLU A 209 -9.90 11.19 7.26
CA GLU A 209 -9.19 9.92 7.04
C GLU A 209 -10.06 8.81 6.43
N PRO A 210 -10.77 9.05 5.30
CA PRO A 210 -11.60 8.03 4.69
C PRO A 210 -10.75 6.88 4.11
N ASN A 211 -11.17 5.63 4.38
CA ASN A 211 -10.61 4.43 3.79
C ASN A 211 -11.72 3.55 3.22
N TRP A 212 -11.45 2.94 2.07
CA TRP A 212 -12.41 2.09 1.39
C TRP A 212 -12.51 0.71 2.01
N ALA A 213 -13.72 0.19 2.07
CA ALA A 213 -13.93 -1.24 2.25
C ALA A 213 -13.55 -2.00 0.96
N PRO A 214 -13.15 -3.29 1.05
CA PRO A 214 -12.72 -4.08 -0.12
C PRO A 214 -13.75 -4.17 -1.24
N ASP A 215 -15.04 -4.00 -0.93
CA ASP A 215 -16.14 -4.06 -1.89
C ASP A 215 -16.34 -2.77 -2.72
N SER A 216 -15.56 -1.72 -2.47
CA SER A 216 -15.70 -0.39 -3.09
C SER A 216 -17.09 0.28 -2.91
N LYS A 217 -17.90 -0.17 -1.93
CA LYS A 217 -19.27 0.31 -1.70
C LYS A 217 -19.44 1.06 -0.39
N SER A 218 -18.52 0.90 0.52
CA SER A 218 -18.52 1.59 1.81
C SER A 218 -17.15 2.16 2.15
N LEU A 219 -17.15 3.15 3.04
CA LEU A 219 -15.97 3.78 3.58
C LEU A 219 -15.97 3.63 5.11
N VAL A 220 -14.81 3.57 5.70
CA VAL A 220 -14.61 3.88 7.12
C VAL A 220 -13.91 5.22 7.22
N PHE A 221 -14.24 6.01 8.24
CA PHE A 221 -13.67 7.34 8.45
C PHE A 221 -13.65 7.69 9.92
N THR A 222 -12.82 8.64 10.30
CA THR A 222 -12.75 9.17 11.66
C THR A 222 -13.71 10.35 11.80
N SER A 223 -14.49 10.37 12.89
CA SER A 223 -15.39 11.49 13.23
C SER A 223 -15.43 11.70 14.73
N ASP A 224 -15.54 12.94 15.17
CA ASP A 224 -15.77 13.32 16.58
C ASP A 224 -17.24 13.57 16.90
N ARG A 225 -18.17 13.12 16.05
CA ARG A 225 -19.63 13.30 16.23
C ARG A 225 -20.19 12.68 17.51
N GLY A 226 -19.51 11.71 18.08
CA GLY A 226 -19.83 11.10 19.38
C GLY A 226 -19.17 11.78 20.57
N GLY A 227 -18.56 12.98 20.39
CA GLY A 227 -17.87 13.73 21.43
C GLY A 227 -16.36 13.48 21.52
N SER A 228 -15.87 12.41 20.92
CA SER A 228 -14.43 12.11 20.76
C SER A 228 -14.20 11.39 19.44
N PRO A 229 -12.96 11.46 18.86
CA PRO A 229 -12.67 10.78 17.61
C PRO A 229 -12.92 9.27 17.69
N GLN A 230 -13.75 8.75 16.80
CA GLN A 230 -14.10 7.34 16.66
C GLN A 230 -14.19 6.97 15.18
N ILE A 231 -14.19 5.67 14.88
CA ILE A 231 -14.32 5.14 13.53
C ILE A 231 -15.81 4.92 13.23
N TYR A 232 -16.24 5.47 12.11
CA TYR A 232 -17.57 5.31 11.56
C TYR A 232 -17.53 4.64 10.19
N ARG A 233 -18.59 3.89 9.86
CA ARG A 233 -18.78 3.31 8.54
C ARG A 233 -19.84 4.09 7.78
N LEU A 234 -19.54 4.46 6.54
CA LEU A 234 -20.46 5.12 5.61
C LEU A 234 -20.80 4.17 4.46
N THR A 235 -22.08 3.89 4.25
CA THR A 235 -22.58 3.15 3.09
C THR A 235 -22.90 4.14 1.96
N LEU A 236 -22.16 4.06 0.83
CA LEU A 236 -22.26 5.06 -0.25
C LEU A 236 -23.62 5.08 -0.97
N LYS A 237 -24.34 3.95 -0.97
CA LYS A 237 -25.61 3.81 -1.69
C LYS A 237 -26.73 4.67 -1.09
N ASN A 238 -26.81 4.73 0.22
CA ASN A 238 -27.89 5.39 0.97
C ASN A 238 -27.41 6.50 1.91
N GLY A 239 -26.08 6.70 2.03
CA GLY A 239 -25.51 7.71 2.93
C GLY A 239 -25.61 7.35 4.42
N GLU A 240 -25.92 6.11 4.76
CA GLU A 240 -26.04 5.65 6.14
C GLU A 240 -24.68 5.63 6.83
N VAL A 241 -24.61 6.22 8.03
CA VAL A 241 -23.44 6.26 8.90
C VAL A 241 -23.74 5.50 10.17
N GLN A 242 -22.87 4.54 10.50
CA GLN A 242 -22.95 3.65 11.68
C GLN A 242 -21.68 3.75 12.51
#